data_a765afd086cbfbccab8c7f29cd87a56c
#
_entry.id   a765afd086cbfbccab8c7f29cd87a56c
#
_cell.length_a   1.000
_cell.length_b   1.000
_cell.length_c   1.000
_cell.angle_alpha   90.00
_cell.angle_beta   90.00
_cell.angle_gamma   90.00
#
_symmetry.space_group_name_H-M   'P 1'
#
loop_
_entity.id
_entity.type
_entity.pdbx_description
1 polymer ?
#
loop_
_entity_poly.entity_id
_entity_poly.type
_entity_poly.pdbx_seq_one_letter_code
_entity_poly.pdbx_strand_id
1 'polypeptide(L)'
;MAIRKYKPTTPGRRASSVSEFEEITRSTPEKSLLRPLSKTGGRNNYGRITTRHIGGGHKRRYRLIDFRRTDKDGIPAKVAHIEYDPNRTANIALLHYADGEKRYIIAPKGLKQGTIVEAGPNADIKVGNNLPLRNIPTGTTIHAVELKPGAGAKLARSAGASIQLLGKEGKYAILRMPSSGIGRVDIRCRATVGEVGNADQMNIRWGKAGRMRWKGVRPTVRGVVMNPVDHPHGGGEGKTSGGRHPVSPWGHKEGRTRNPNRYSNNMIVRRRRPNKKR
;
A
#
# COMPACT_ATOMS: atom_id res chain seq x y z
N MET A 1 10.76 -12.73 -8.15
CA MET A 1 11.58 -12.41 -6.95
C MET A 1 11.77 -13.67 -6.16
N ALA A 2 13.00 -14.02 -5.80
CA ALA A 2 13.24 -15.21 -5.01
C ALA A 2 12.99 -14.96 -3.52
N ILE A 3 12.34 -15.92 -2.88
CA ILE A 3 12.12 -15.95 -1.44
C ILE A 3 13.00 -17.05 -0.86
N ARG A 4 14.00 -16.68 -0.08
CA ARG A 4 14.85 -17.61 0.64
C ARG A 4 14.17 -18.07 1.93
N LYS A 5 14.04 -19.38 2.11
CA LYS A 5 13.65 -20.02 3.37
C LYS A 5 14.88 -20.26 4.24
N TYR A 6 14.77 -20.03 5.53
CA TYR A 6 15.84 -20.37 6.47
C TYR A 6 15.85 -21.86 6.78
N LYS A 7 17.04 -22.43 7.09
CA LYS A 7 17.17 -23.76 7.64
C LYS A 7 16.46 -23.84 9.01
N PRO A 8 15.78 -24.94 9.34
CA PRO A 8 14.97 -25.08 10.57
C PRO A 8 15.83 -25.35 11.82
N THR A 9 16.81 -24.49 12.08
CA THR A 9 17.75 -24.63 13.21
C THR A 9 17.15 -24.22 14.57
N THR A 10 16.11 -23.39 14.56
CA THR A 10 15.40 -22.93 15.78
C THR A 10 13.91 -22.79 15.48
N PRO A 11 13.01 -22.80 16.50
CA PRO A 11 11.57 -22.61 16.28
C PRO A 11 11.24 -21.34 15.49
N GLY A 12 11.92 -20.24 15.73
CA GLY A 12 11.71 -18.97 15.02
C GLY A 12 12.21 -19.00 13.56
N ARG A 13 13.24 -19.80 13.25
CA ARG A 13 13.78 -19.95 11.91
C ARG A 13 13.00 -20.95 11.06
N ARG A 14 12.44 -21.98 11.66
CA ARG A 14 11.72 -23.07 10.97
C ARG A 14 10.68 -22.56 9.99
N ALA A 15 9.90 -21.57 10.37
CA ALA A 15 8.83 -20.99 9.54
C ALA A 15 9.22 -19.62 8.93
N SER A 16 10.48 -19.23 8.98
CA SER A 16 10.92 -17.90 8.58
C SER A 16 11.41 -17.88 7.13
N SER A 17 11.06 -16.80 6.41
CA SER A 17 11.59 -16.53 5.08
C SER A 17 11.94 -15.04 4.92
N VAL A 18 12.72 -14.72 3.90
CA VAL A 18 13.12 -13.35 3.53
C VAL A 18 13.16 -13.20 2.02
N SER A 19 13.01 -11.98 1.55
CA SER A 19 13.29 -11.64 0.16
C SER A 19 14.80 -11.65 -0.10
N GLU A 20 15.22 -12.08 -1.28
CA GLU A 20 16.62 -12.00 -1.72
C GLU A 20 16.99 -10.65 -2.32
N PHE A 21 16.03 -9.75 -2.47
CA PHE A 21 16.24 -8.38 -2.95
C PHE A 21 16.88 -8.27 -4.34
N GLU A 22 16.70 -9.26 -5.22
CA GLU A 22 17.30 -9.32 -6.56
C GLU A 22 17.03 -8.08 -7.43
N GLU A 23 15.85 -7.45 -7.28
CA GLU A 23 15.48 -6.25 -8.04
C GLU A 23 16.21 -4.98 -7.56
N ILE A 24 16.84 -5.02 -6.38
CA ILE A 24 17.46 -3.84 -5.78
C ILE A 24 18.84 -3.64 -6.34
N THR A 25 19.06 -2.46 -6.94
CA THR A 25 20.34 -2.10 -7.57
C THR A 25 21.22 -1.22 -6.68
N ARG A 26 20.63 -0.60 -5.63
CA ARG A 26 21.36 0.29 -4.70
C ARG A 26 20.79 0.14 -3.29
N SER A 27 21.67 0.02 -2.29
CA SER A 27 21.32 -0.11 -0.88
C SER A 27 21.23 1.24 -0.14
N THR A 28 21.94 2.26 -0.62
CA THR A 28 21.98 3.59 0.01
C THR A 28 20.97 4.53 -0.65
N PRO A 29 20.06 5.15 0.13
CA PRO A 29 19.09 6.08 -0.43
C PRO A 29 19.70 7.44 -0.79
N GLU A 30 19.04 8.17 -1.70
CA GLU A 30 19.41 9.54 -2.07
C GLU A 30 19.13 10.48 -0.88
N LYS A 31 20.20 11.14 -0.39
CA LYS A 31 20.16 11.94 0.85
C LYS A 31 19.22 13.15 0.75
N SER A 32 19.17 13.82 -0.38
CA SER A 32 18.30 14.99 -0.63
C SER A 32 16.81 14.69 -0.52
N LEU A 33 16.42 13.43 -0.83
CA LEU A 33 15.03 12.95 -0.81
C LEU A 33 14.64 12.28 0.52
N LEU A 34 15.46 12.39 1.56
CA LEU A 34 15.16 11.86 2.89
C LEU A 34 14.60 12.94 3.82
N ARG A 35 13.61 12.55 4.62
CA ARG A 35 13.08 13.39 5.70
C ARG A 35 13.08 12.61 7.02
N PRO A 36 13.20 13.30 8.17
CA PRO A 36 12.99 12.68 9.46
C PRO A 36 11.60 12.06 9.55
N LEU A 37 11.49 10.92 10.23
CA LEU A 37 10.22 10.26 10.53
C LEU A 37 10.14 10.06 12.05
N SER A 38 9.41 10.94 12.73
CA SER A 38 9.15 10.82 14.15
C SER A 38 8.13 9.71 14.42
N LYS A 39 8.29 9.01 15.55
CA LYS A 39 7.40 7.94 15.97
C LYS A 39 6.42 8.50 17.01
N THR A 40 5.15 8.51 16.67
CA THR A 40 4.08 8.99 17.58
C THR A 40 3.62 7.92 18.57
N GLY A 41 3.94 6.63 18.32
CA GLY A 41 3.48 5.51 19.14
C GLY A 41 1.95 5.36 19.16
N GLY A 42 1.27 5.79 18.10
CA GLY A 42 -0.19 5.76 17.99
C GLY A 42 -0.91 6.88 18.75
N ARG A 43 -0.17 7.92 19.23
CA ARG A 43 -0.73 9.08 19.92
C ARG A 43 -1.10 10.18 18.92
N ASN A 44 -2.18 10.91 19.25
CA ASN A 44 -2.58 12.12 18.56
C ASN A 44 -1.83 13.34 19.10
N ASN A 45 -2.21 14.56 18.64
CA ASN A 45 -1.64 15.83 19.10
C ASN A 45 -1.87 16.12 20.59
N TYR A 46 -2.87 15.51 21.23
CA TYR A 46 -3.15 15.60 22.67
C TYR A 46 -2.45 14.50 23.50
N GLY A 47 -1.59 13.68 22.90
CA GLY A 47 -0.89 12.59 23.56
C GLY A 47 -1.76 11.34 23.84
N ARG A 48 -3.03 11.34 23.45
CA ARG A 48 -3.94 10.20 23.64
C ARG A 48 -3.75 9.13 22.58
N ILE A 49 -3.83 7.86 22.98
CA ILE A 49 -3.73 6.71 22.05
C ILE A 49 -5.01 6.65 21.20
N THR A 50 -4.91 7.00 19.92
CA THR A 50 -5.99 6.88 18.93
C THR A 50 -5.83 5.69 18.02
N THR A 51 -4.62 5.16 17.89
CA THR A 51 -4.32 3.93 17.15
C THR A 51 -3.58 2.98 18.07
N ARG A 52 -4.28 1.92 18.49
CA ARG A 52 -3.70 0.93 19.40
C ARG A 52 -2.68 0.03 18.69
N HIS A 53 -1.85 -0.65 19.47
CA HIS A 53 -0.88 -1.66 19.02
C HIS A 53 0.20 -1.12 18.08
N ILE A 54 0.55 0.17 18.16
CA ILE A 54 1.65 0.80 17.44
C ILE A 54 2.67 1.33 18.45
N GLY A 55 3.95 1.12 18.15
CA GLY A 55 5.05 1.68 18.94
C GLY A 55 6.34 0.89 18.81
N GLY A 56 7.46 1.53 19.17
CA GLY A 56 8.79 0.96 19.02
C GLY A 56 9.21 0.81 17.54
N GLY A 57 9.85 -0.30 17.23
CA GLY A 57 10.35 -0.61 15.90
C GLY A 57 11.68 0.07 15.55
N HIS A 58 12.29 -0.37 14.44
CA HIS A 58 13.57 0.17 13.95
C HIS A 58 13.46 1.64 13.57
N LYS A 59 14.52 2.46 13.76
CA LYS A 59 14.60 3.85 13.29
C LYS A 59 14.48 3.88 11.76
N ARG A 60 13.65 4.79 11.24
CA ARG A 60 13.41 4.94 9.80
C ARG A 60 13.52 6.39 9.40
N ARG A 61 13.84 6.61 8.12
CA ARG A 61 13.70 7.90 7.44
C ARG A 61 12.62 7.78 6.39
N TYR A 62 11.84 8.82 6.20
CA TYR A 62 10.83 8.87 5.14
C TYR A 62 11.51 9.20 3.81
N ARG A 63 11.10 8.53 2.72
CA ARG A 63 11.50 8.86 1.35
C ARG A 63 10.40 9.70 0.72
N LEU A 64 10.78 10.84 0.17
CA LEU A 64 9.85 11.68 -0.59
C LEU A 64 9.54 10.99 -1.91
N ILE A 65 8.30 10.51 -2.02
CA ILE A 65 7.81 9.88 -3.24
C ILE A 65 6.94 10.86 -4.00
N ASP A 66 7.21 11.00 -5.28
CA ASP A 66 6.37 11.80 -6.17
C ASP A 66 5.10 11.01 -6.54
N PHE A 67 4.00 11.37 -5.90
CA PHE A 67 2.70 10.78 -6.16
C PHE A 67 1.88 11.60 -7.18
N ARG A 68 2.33 12.77 -7.59
CA ARG A 68 1.59 13.65 -8.51
C ARG A 68 2.13 13.57 -9.92
N ARG A 69 3.42 13.77 -10.12
CA ARG A 69 4.12 13.77 -11.40
C ARG A 69 3.55 14.74 -12.43
N THR A 70 2.82 15.78 -12.01
CA THR A 70 2.14 16.73 -12.91
C THR A 70 3.02 17.87 -13.37
N ASP A 71 3.99 18.25 -12.58
CA ASP A 71 4.92 19.35 -12.83
C ASP A 71 6.11 18.97 -13.72
N LYS A 72 6.20 17.70 -14.11
CA LYS A 72 7.23 17.13 -14.98
C LYS A 72 6.66 16.53 -16.28
N ASP A 73 5.52 17.06 -16.72
CA ASP A 73 4.90 16.59 -17.96
C ASP A 73 5.82 16.85 -19.17
N GLY A 74 5.98 15.83 -20.02
CA GLY A 74 6.81 15.89 -21.22
C GLY A 74 8.33 15.85 -20.96
N ILE A 75 8.78 15.80 -19.70
CA ILE A 75 10.21 15.70 -19.37
C ILE A 75 10.56 14.23 -19.15
N PRO A 76 11.45 13.63 -19.99
CA PRO A 76 11.88 12.25 -19.81
C PRO A 76 12.76 12.10 -18.57
N ALA A 77 12.59 10.99 -17.87
CA ALA A 77 13.41 10.63 -16.71
C ALA A 77 13.99 9.24 -16.88
N LYS A 78 15.27 9.07 -16.61
CA LYS A 78 15.98 7.79 -16.62
C LYS A 78 15.89 7.15 -15.24
N VAL A 79 15.49 5.87 -15.18
CA VAL A 79 15.56 5.07 -13.96
C VAL A 79 17.04 4.84 -13.60
N ALA A 80 17.51 5.54 -12.58
CA ALA A 80 18.89 5.42 -12.12
C ALA A 80 19.08 4.17 -11.25
N HIS A 81 18.21 3.96 -10.28
CA HIS A 81 18.30 2.83 -9.35
C HIS A 81 16.92 2.35 -8.89
N ILE A 82 16.84 1.08 -8.48
CA ILE A 82 15.71 0.51 -7.74
C ILE A 82 16.19 0.30 -6.30
N GLU A 83 15.44 0.81 -5.32
CA GLU A 83 15.83 0.85 -3.92
C GLU A 83 14.76 0.26 -3.00
N TYR A 84 15.20 -0.25 -1.85
CA TYR A 84 14.32 -0.69 -0.77
C TYR A 84 13.83 0.50 0.06
N ASP A 85 12.51 0.54 0.34
CA ASP A 85 11.94 1.50 1.29
C ASP A 85 11.34 0.77 2.50
N PRO A 86 11.84 1.01 3.74
CA PRO A 86 11.31 0.38 4.95
C PRO A 86 9.91 0.88 5.35
N ASN A 87 9.40 1.93 4.70
CA ASN A 87 8.10 2.54 5.03
C ASN A 87 6.95 1.95 4.22
N ARG A 88 7.26 1.16 3.19
CA ARG A 88 6.26 0.52 2.31
C ARG A 88 6.67 -0.89 1.92
N THR A 89 5.73 -1.63 1.40
CA THR A 89 5.98 -2.99 0.92
C THR A 89 6.55 -3.03 -0.50
N ALA A 90 6.27 -2.00 -1.30
CA ALA A 90 6.78 -1.86 -2.66
C ALA A 90 8.21 -1.32 -2.67
N ASN A 91 9.03 -1.74 -3.64
CA ASN A 91 10.29 -1.09 -3.97
C ASN A 91 10.03 0.29 -4.59
N ILE A 92 11.01 1.18 -4.55
CA ILE A 92 10.97 2.51 -5.14
C ILE A 92 12.03 2.64 -6.24
N ALA A 93 11.75 3.44 -7.25
CA ALA A 93 12.71 3.74 -8.31
C ALA A 93 13.16 5.20 -8.20
N LEU A 94 14.48 5.41 -8.21
CA LEU A 94 15.10 6.73 -8.28
C LEU A 94 15.14 7.16 -9.76
N LEU A 95 14.51 8.26 -10.06
CA LEU A 95 14.50 8.89 -11.38
C LEU A 95 15.47 10.06 -11.42
N HIS A 96 16.24 10.15 -12.50
CA HIS A 96 16.99 11.32 -12.90
C HIS A 96 16.31 11.93 -14.12
N TYR A 97 15.72 13.09 -13.96
CA TYR A 97 15.10 13.84 -15.03
C TYR A 97 16.13 14.54 -15.91
N ALA A 98 15.78 14.85 -17.14
CA ALA A 98 16.64 15.55 -18.09
C ALA A 98 17.03 16.97 -17.61
N ASP A 99 16.17 17.59 -16.76
CA ASP A 99 16.43 18.89 -16.11
C ASP A 99 17.32 18.80 -14.86
N GLY A 100 17.89 17.63 -14.55
CA GLY A 100 18.77 17.39 -13.41
C GLY A 100 18.08 17.10 -12.08
N GLU A 101 16.75 17.24 -11.98
CA GLU A 101 16.01 16.91 -10.75
C GLU A 101 15.94 15.40 -10.52
N LYS A 102 16.01 15.02 -9.25
CA LYS A 102 15.87 13.62 -8.82
C LYS A 102 14.58 13.43 -8.07
N ARG A 103 13.83 12.36 -8.35
CA ARG A 103 12.62 11.99 -7.65
C ARG A 103 12.48 10.50 -7.46
N TYR A 104 11.77 10.10 -6.41
CA TYR A 104 11.36 8.72 -6.24
C TYR A 104 9.95 8.49 -6.75
N ILE A 105 9.73 7.35 -7.40
CA ILE A 105 8.40 6.80 -7.71
C ILE A 105 8.26 5.40 -7.14
N ILE A 106 7.04 4.87 -7.07
CA ILE A 106 6.82 3.44 -6.79
C ILE A 106 7.33 2.65 -7.99
N ALA A 107 8.17 1.65 -7.76
CA ALA A 107 8.70 0.81 -8.83
C ALA A 107 7.63 -0.16 -9.34
N PRO A 108 7.20 -0.06 -10.61
CA PRO A 108 6.35 -1.07 -11.23
C PRO A 108 7.14 -2.36 -11.50
N LYS A 109 6.42 -3.45 -11.61
CA LYS A 109 6.98 -4.77 -11.96
C LYS A 109 7.63 -4.73 -13.33
N GLY A 110 8.82 -5.31 -13.42
CA GLY A 110 9.57 -5.36 -14.69
C GLY A 110 10.30 -4.09 -15.07
N LEU A 111 10.21 -3.01 -14.28
CA LEU A 111 11.02 -1.81 -14.48
C LEU A 111 12.51 -2.14 -14.23
N LYS A 112 13.37 -1.75 -15.14
CA LYS A 112 14.82 -1.98 -15.05
C LYS A 112 15.59 -0.67 -14.95
N GLN A 113 16.80 -0.73 -14.39
CA GLN A 113 17.74 0.37 -14.43
C GLN A 113 18.03 0.77 -15.88
N GLY A 114 18.11 2.07 -16.17
CA GLY A 114 18.32 2.60 -17.51
C GLY A 114 17.04 2.84 -18.32
N THR A 115 15.88 2.29 -17.92
CA THR A 115 14.60 2.54 -18.60
C THR A 115 14.24 4.02 -18.52
N ILE A 116 13.72 4.57 -19.62
CA ILE A 116 13.19 5.94 -19.68
C ILE A 116 11.71 5.88 -19.33
N VAL A 117 11.25 6.77 -18.45
CA VAL A 117 9.84 6.95 -18.07
C VAL A 117 9.44 8.40 -18.19
N GLU A 118 8.19 8.62 -18.57
CA GLU A 118 7.63 9.96 -18.79
C GLU A 118 6.30 10.12 -18.04
N ALA A 119 5.92 11.37 -17.86
CA ALA A 119 4.60 11.74 -17.37
C ALA A 119 3.97 12.73 -18.36
N GLY A 120 2.65 12.68 -18.50
CA GLY A 120 1.95 13.64 -19.32
C GLY A 120 0.85 13.01 -20.18
N PRO A 121 0.01 13.84 -20.82
CA PRO A 121 -1.07 13.35 -21.65
C PRO A 121 -0.58 12.65 -22.94
N ASN A 122 0.59 13.02 -23.44
CA ASN A 122 1.16 12.52 -24.69
C ASN A 122 2.19 11.40 -24.48
N ALA A 123 2.43 10.97 -23.23
CA ALA A 123 3.36 9.90 -22.92
C ALA A 123 2.88 8.57 -23.52
N ASP A 124 3.81 7.72 -23.98
CA ASP A 124 3.52 6.38 -24.49
C ASP A 124 2.89 5.48 -23.41
N ILE A 125 2.15 4.45 -23.85
CA ILE A 125 1.56 3.43 -22.97
C ILE A 125 2.64 2.39 -22.61
N LYS A 126 3.68 2.83 -21.89
CA LYS A 126 4.78 1.99 -21.41
C LYS A 126 4.74 1.85 -19.89
N VAL A 127 5.24 0.74 -19.37
CA VAL A 127 5.31 0.49 -17.92
C VAL A 127 6.13 1.58 -17.23
N GLY A 128 5.55 2.21 -16.20
CA GLY A 128 6.16 3.31 -15.46
C GLY A 128 5.74 4.71 -15.92
N ASN A 129 5.16 4.85 -17.10
CA ASN A 129 4.65 6.14 -17.57
C ASN A 129 3.36 6.52 -16.84
N ASN A 130 3.19 7.82 -16.58
CA ASN A 130 2.05 8.37 -15.86
C ASN A 130 1.19 9.24 -16.76
N LEU A 131 -0.07 8.84 -16.94
CA LEU A 131 -1.00 9.50 -17.86
C LEU A 131 -2.36 9.78 -17.19
N PRO A 132 -3.12 10.76 -17.69
CA PRO A 132 -4.54 10.87 -17.38
C PRO A 132 -5.30 9.64 -17.87
N LEU A 133 -6.30 9.17 -17.12
CA LEU A 133 -7.09 7.97 -17.45
C LEU A 133 -7.77 8.06 -18.81
N ARG A 134 -8.10 9.27 -19.27
CA ARG A 134 -8.67 9.50 -20.60
C ARG A 134 -7.77 9.00 -21.73
N ASN A 135 -6.44 9.07 -21.53
CA ASN A 135 -5.43 8.74 -22.54
C ASN A 135 -4.95 7.28 -22.44
N ILE A 136 -5.34 6.54 -21.39
CA ILE A 136 -4.96 5.14 -21.21
C ILE A 136 -6.02 4.25 -21.87
N PRO A 137 -5.66 3.27 -22.73
CA PRO A 137 -6.60 2.33 -23.33
C PRO A 137 -7.36 1.50 -22.27
N THR A 138 -8.61 1.12 -22.60
CA THR A 138 -9.38 0.18 -21.78
C THR A 138 -8.71 -1.20 -21.76
N GLY A 139 -8.89 -1.94 -20.68
CA GLY A 139 -8.21 -3.23 -20.46
C GLY A 139 -6.82 -3.11 -19.83
N THR A 140 -6.18 -1.92 -19.89
CA THR A 140 -4.83 -1.71 -19.36
C THR A 140 -4.78 -1.89 -17.85
N THR A 141 -3.72 -2.57 -17.37
CA THR A 141 -3.38 -2.67 -15.96
C THR A 141 -2.62 -1.42 -15.52
N ILE A 142 -3.07 -0.80 -14.44
CA ILE A 142 -2.54 0.45 -13.91
C ILE A 142 -2.34 0.37 -12.41
N HIS A 143 -1.52 1.25 -11.86
CA HIS A 143 -1.31 1.41 -10.42
C HIS A 143 -1.14 2.89 -10.06
N ALA A 144 -0.94 3.19 -8.77
CA ALA A 144 -0.75 4.56 -8.28
C ALA A 144 -1.81 5.53 -8.82
N VAL A 145 -3.10 5.17 -8.70
CA VAL A 145 -4.22 5.91 -9.28
C VAL A 145 -4.70 7.01 -8.33
N GLU A 146 -5.00 8.19 -8.88
CA GLU A 146 -5.63 9.27 -8.14
C GLU A 146 -7.12 9.02 -7.90
N LEU A 147 -7.65 9.59 -6.81
CA LEU A 147 -9.10 9.63 -6.52
C LEU A 147 -9.77 10.93 -6.95
N LYS A 148 -8.99 12.02 -6.95
CA LYS A 148 -9.40 13.35 -7.41
C LYS A 148 -8.25 13.91 -8.27
N PRO A 149 -8.53 14.60 -9.36
CA PRO A 149 -7.51 15.19 -10.21
C PRO A 149 -6.53 16.06 -9.41
N GLY A 150 -5.22 15.87 -9.60
CA GLY A 150 -4.16 16.63 -8.94
C GLY A 150 -3.94 16.35 -7.45
N ALA A 151 -4.72 15.46 -6.83
CA ALA A 151 -4.57 15.13 -5.40
C ALA A 151 -3.44 14.11 -5.13
N GLY A 152 -2.80 13.59 -6.16
CA GLY A 152 -1.77 12.57 -6.08
C GLY A 152 -2.34 11.15 -5.90
N ALA A 153 -1.53 10.18 -6.22
CA ALA A 153 -1.90 8.77 -6.20
C ALA A 153 -2.33 8.29 -4.81
N LYS A 154 -3.46 7.59 -4.75
CA LYS A 154 -4.07 7.04 -3.52
C LYS A 154 -4.32 5.54 -3.60
N LEU A 155 -4.68 5.02 -4.77
CA LEU A 155 -5.05 3.62 -4.98
C LEU A 155 -3.88 2.81 -5.54
N ALA A 156 -3.84 1.49 -5.27
CA ALA A 156 -2.86 0.53 -5.76
C ALA A 156 -1.41 1.01 -5.62
N ARG A 157 -0.96 1.19 -4.37
CA ARG A 157 0.42 1.61 -4.04
C ARG A 157 1.24 0.55 -3.31
N SER A 158 0.59 -0.50 -2.83
CA SER A 158 1.27 -1.60 -2.12
C SER A 158 1.87 -2.60 -3.11
N ALA A 159 2.86 -3.37 -2.66
CA ALA A 159 3.49 -4.44 -3.45
C ALA A 159 2.45 -5.36 -4.09
N GLY A 160 2.61 -5.67 -5.38
CA GLY A 160 1.72 -6.53 -6.16
C GLY A 160 0.31 -5.97 -6.39
N ALA A 161 0.04 -4.73 -6.00
CA ALA A 161 -1.28 -4.13 -6.22
C ALA A 161 -1.43 -3.63 -7.66
N SER A 162 -2.58 -3.91 -8.26
CA SER A 162 -2.94 -3.44 -9.60
C SER A 162 -4.43 -3.10 -9.66
N ILE A 163 -4.78 -2.28 -10.62
CA ILE A 163 -6.15 -1.88 -10.98
C ILE A 163 -6.29 -2.07 -12.48
N GLN A 164 -7.41 -2.56 -12.94
CA GLN A 164 -7.72 -2.65 -14.36
C GLN A 164 -8.70 -1.55 -14.75
N LEU A 165 -8.38 -0.82 -15.81
CA LEU A 165 -9.28 0.14 -16.44
C LEU A 165 -10.29 -0.63 -17.30
N LEU A 166 -11.53 -0.75 -16.85
CA LEU A 166 -12.57 -1.53 -17.55
C LEU A 166 -13.23 -0.75 -18.66
N GLY A 167 -13.47 0.54 -18.46
CA GLY A 167 -14.20 1.37 -19.40
C GLY A 167 -14.11 2.84 -19.07
N LYS A 168 -14.68 3.64 -19.95
CA LYS A 168 -14.81 5.10 -19.79
C LYS A 168 -16.24 5.47 -20.14
N GLU A 169 -16.90 6.22 -19.27
CA GLU A 169 -18.29 6.66 -19.43
C GLU A 169 -18.37 8.16 -19.09
N GLY A 170 -18.57 8.99 -20.10
CA GLY A 170 -18.63 10.44 -19.97
C GLY A 170 -17.44 11.01 -19.17
N LYS A 171 -17.71 11.55 -17.98
CA LYS A 171 -16.71 12.16 -17.09
C LYS A 171 -15.96 11.13 -16.20
N TYR A 172 -16.27 9.84 -16.31
CA TYR A 172 -15.76 8.84 -15.39
C TYR A 172 -15.02 7.70 -16.09
N ALA A 173 -13.94 7.24 -15.45
CA ALA A 173 -13.26 6.00 -15.76
C ALA A 173 -13.73 4.93 -14.79
N ILE A 174 -14.07 3.75 -15.29
CA ILE A 174 -14.54 2.59 -14.52
C ILE A 174 -13.33 1.71 -14.21
N LEU A 175 -13.10 1.48 -12.92
CA LEU A 175 -11.92 0.79 -12.41
C LEU A 175 -12.32 -0.47 -11.64
N ARG A 176 -11.67 -1.59 -11.97
CA ARG A 176 -11.72 -2.82 -11.17
C ARG A 176 -10.61 -2.77 -10.12
N MET A 177 -11.00 -2.65 -8.86
CA MET A 177 -10.10 -2.55 -7.71
C MET A 177 -9.47 -3.91 -7.35
N PRO A 178 -8.33 -3.94 -6.62
CA PRO A 178 -7.73 -5.19 -6.13
C PRO A 178 -8.69 -6.04 -5.29
N SER A 179 -9.68 -5.41 -4.65
CA SER A 179 -10.73 -6.09 -3.88
C SER A 179 -11.83 -6.74 -4.73
N SER A 180 -11.71 -6.75 -6.07
CA SER A 180 -12.73 -7.15 -7.04
C SER A 180 -13.97 -6.24 -7.11
N GLY A 181 -14.06 -5.20 -6.30
CA GLY A 181 -15.09 -4.16 -6.42
C GLY A 181 -14.86 -3.29 -7.65
N ILE A 182 -15.94 -2.74 -8.20
CA ILE A 182 -15.89 -1.80 -9.33
C ILE A 182 -16.28 -0.42 -8.82
N GLY A 183 -15.44 0.55 -9.10
CA GLY A 183 -15.68 1.95 -8.77
C GLY A 183 -15.38 2.85 -9.95
N ARG A 184 -15.87 4.07 -9.90
CA ARG A 184 -15.61 5.10 -10.90
C ARG A 184 -14.82 6.25 -10.30
N VAL A 185 -13.93 6.84 -11.08
CA VAL A 185 -13.17 8.05 -10.75
C VAL A 185 -13.23 9.02 -11.92
N ASP A 186 -12.95 10.30 -11.66
CA ASP A 186 -12.90 11.31 -12.72
C ASP A 186 -11.86 10.90 -13.80
N ILE A 187 -12.21 11.02 -15.06
CA ILE A 187 -11.36 10.62 -16.20
C ILE A 187 -10.08 11.46 -16.32
N ARG A 188 -10.03 12.63 -15.65
CA ARG A 188 -8.84 13.49 -15.56
C ARG A 188 -7.83 13.00 -14.53
N CYS A 189 -8.23 12.08 -13.62
CA CYS A 189 -7.32 11.47 -12.66
C CYS A 189 -6.18 10.77 -13.37
N ARG A 190 -4.99 10.84 -12.79
CA ARG A 190 -3.80 10.20 -13.35
C ARG A 190 -3.59 8.81 -12.76
N ALA A 191 -2.92 7.98 -13.54
CA ALA A 191 -2.48 6.66 -13.15
C ALA A 191 -1.15 6.32 -13.81
N THR A 192 -0.41 5.39 -13.21
CA THR A 192 0.82 4.85 -13.79
C THR A 192 0.53 3.50 -14.43
N VAL A 193 1.05 3.27 -15.62
CA VAL A 193 0.87 2.02 -16.38
C VAL A 193 1.67 0.88 -15.74
N GLY A 194 1.08 -0.31 -15.69
CA GLY A 194 1.66 -1.52 -15.11
C GLY A 194 1.14 -1.84 -13.72
N GLU A 195 1.64 -2.90 -13.10
CA GLU A 195 1.37 -3.30 -11.72
C GLU A 195 2.55 -2.93 -10.81
N VAL A 196 2.32 -2.81 -9.50
CA VAL A 196 3.39 -2.55 -8.53
C VAL A 196 4.29 -3.78 -8.40
N GLY A 197 5.60 -3.57 -8.38
CA GLY A 197 6.60 -4.62 -8.18
C GLY A 197 6.55 -5.28 -6.79
N ASN A 198 7.49 -6.20 -6.53
CA ASN A 198 7.63 -6.90 -5.24
C ASN A 198 6.39 -7.72 -4.84
N ALA A 199 5.70 -8.35 -5.79
CA ALA A 199 4.44 -9.07 -5.55
C ALA A 199 4.56 -10.18 -4.49
N ASP A 200 5.72 -10.84 -4.38
CA ASP A 200 5.96 -11.92 -3.41
C ASP A 200 6.12 -11.46 -1.96
N GLN A 201 6.11 -10.16 -1.71
CA GLN A 201 6.19 -9.62 -0.34
C GLN A 201 5.12 -10.22 0.60
N MET A 202 3.93 -10.55 0.06
CA MET A 202 2.85 -11.18 0.82
C MET A 202 3.17 -12.64 1.23
N ASN A 203 4.06 -13.31 0.51
CA ASN A 203 4.45 -14.70 0.74
C ASN A 203 5.55 -14.85 1.81
N ILE A 204 6.13 -13.72 2.27
CA ILE A 204 7.19 -13.73 3.30
C ILE A 204 6.59 -14.09 4.65
N ARG A 205 7.15 -15.13 5.28
CA ARG A 205 6.80 -15.56 6.63
C ARG A 205 7.79 -14.98 7.64
N TRP A 206 7.27 -14.27 8.63
CA TRP A 206 8.10 -13.58 9.63
C TRP A 206 8.72 -14.53 10.66
N GLY A 207 8.08 -15.67 10.94
CA GLY A 207 8.59 -16.77 11.76
C GLY A 207 8.58 -16.53 13.25
N LYS A 208 8.75 -15.29 13.75
CA LYS A 208 8.74 -14.96 15.18
C LYS A 208 8.07 -13.61 15.46
N ALA A 209 7.48 -13.48 16.66
CA ALA A 209 6.81 -12.25 17.12
C ALA A 209 7.76 -11.04 17.17
N GLY A 210 9.05 -11.24 17.49
CA GLY A 210 10.05 -10.18 17.52
C GLY A 210 10.21 -9.44 16.21
N ARG A 211 10.02 -10.09 15.05
CA ARG A 211 10.03 -9.42 13.74
C ARG A 211 8.90 -8.40 13.57
N MET A 212 7.71 -8.70 14.14
CA MET A 212 6.61 -7.74 14.18
C MET A 212 6.93 -6.56 15.08
N ARG A 213 7.62 -6.82 16.22
CA ARG A 213 8.11 -5.76 17.12
C ARG A 213 9.09 -4.83 16.40
N TRP A 214 10.01 -5.35 15.59
CA TRP A 214 10.94 -4.55 14.77
C TRP A 214 10.22 -3.63 13.77
N LYS A 215 9.03 -4.03 13.30
CA LYS A 215 8.19 -3.22 12.43
C LYS A 215 7.38 -2.14 13.15
N GLY A 216 7.40 -2.14 14.48
CA GLY A 216 6.63 -1.21 15.30
C GLY A 216 5.23 -1.68 15.65
N VAL A 217 4.92 -2.96 15.43
CA VAL A 217 3.64 -3.55 15.82
C VAL A 217 3.77 -4.12 17.23
N ARG A 218 2.92 -3.66 18.13
CA ARG A 218 2.81 -4.17 19.51
C ARG A 218 1.88 -5.38 19.58
N PRO A 219 2.02 -6.25 20.59
CA PRO A 219 1.10 -7.37 20.79
C PRO A 219 -0.35 -6.92 20.95
N THR A 220 -1.27 -7.74 20.45
CA THR A 220 -2.71 -7.53 20.56
C THR A 220 -3.31 -8.60 21.45
N VAL A 221 -4.09 -8.20 22.46
CA VAL A 221 -4.87 -9.10 23.31
C VAL A 221 -6.28 -9.18 22.78
N ARG A 222 -6.84 -10.39 22.70
CA ARG A 222 -8.23 -10.61 22.24
C ARG A 222 -9.20 -10.17 23.33
N GLY A 223 -10.34 -9.57 22.96
CA GLY A 223 -11.35 -9.12 23.92
C GLY A 223 -11.92 -10.23 24.82
N VAL A 224 -12.01 -11.46 24.29
CA VAL A 224 -12.50 -12.64 25.05
C VAL A 224 -11.65 -13.00 26.27
N VAL A 225 -10.36 -12.64 26.29
CA VAL A 225 -9.43 -12.92 27.40
C VAL A 225 -9.25 -11.73 28.34
N MET A 226 -10.05 -10.70 28.18
CA MET A 226 -10.08 -9.51 29.05
C MET A 226 -11.16 -9.66 30.12
N ASN A 227 -11.14 -8.75 31.09
CA ASN A 227 -12.21 -8.63 32.07
C ASN A 227 -13.44 -7.93 31.48
N PRO A 228 -14.64 -8.10 32.09
CA PRO A 228 -15.86 -7.43 31.59
C PRO A 228 -15.77 -5.91 31.49
N VAL A 229 -15.00 -5.27 32.36
CA VAL A 229 -14.78 -3.81 32.34
C VAL A 229 -13.97 -3.36 31.12
N ASP A 230 -13.11 -4.21 30.57
CA ASP A 230 -12.18 -3.85 29.50
C ASP A 230 -12.76 -4.12 28.10
N HIS A 231 -13.67 -5.09 27.99
CA HIS A 231 -14.24 -5.47 26.71
C HIS A 231 -15.63 -6.14 26.86
N PRO A 232 -16.59 -5.85 25.96
CA PRO A 232 -17.92 -6.49 25.96
C PRO A 232 -17.93 -8.02 25.84
N HIS A 233 -16.82 -8.62 25.38
CA HIS A 233 -16.62 -10.07 25.33
C HIS A 233 -15.82 -10.62 26.52
N GLY A 234 -15.47 -9.78 27.47
CA GLY A 234 -14.67 -10.16 28.63
C GLY A 234 -15.48 -10.93 29.67
N GLY A 235 -14.77 -11.61 30.56
CA GLY A 235 -15.33 -12.38 31.68
C GLY A 235 -15.54 -13.85 31.35
N GLY A 236 -16.13 -14.57 32.32
CA GLY A 236 -16.37 -16.00 32.30
C GLY A 236 -15.21 -16.83 32.85
N GLU A 237 -15.42 -18.14 32.96
CA GLU A 237 -14.44 -19.10 33.44
C GLU A 237 -13.78 -19.86 32.25
N GLY A 238 -12.46 -20.03 32.33
CA GLY A 238 -11.69 -20.82 31.36
C GLY A 238 -11.80 -20.32 29.92
N LYS A 239 -12.15 -21.21 29.00
CA LYS A 239 -12.27 -20.90 27.56
C LYS A 239 -13.70 -20.53 27.21
N THR A 240 -14.19 -19.42 27.72
CA THR A 240 -15.52 -18.91 27.38
C THR A 240 -15.61 -18.41 25.94
N SER A 241 -16.81 -18.49 25.34
CA SER A 241 -17.12 -17.85 24.06
C SER A 241 -17.49 -16.37 24.25
N GLY A 242 -17.60 -15.61 23.15
CA GLY A 242 -17.94 -14.18 23.23
C GLY A 242 -19.36 -13.88 23.74
N GLY A 243 -20.26 -14.88 23.81
CA GLY A 243 -21.60 -14.78 24.36
C GLY A 243 -22.57 -13.87 23.61
N ARG A 244 -22.12 -13.16 22.58
CA ARG A 244 -22.90 -12.19 21.78
C ARG A 244 -22.34 -12.06 20.37
N HIS A 245 -23.04 -11.29 19.54
CA HIS A 245 -22.51 -10.89 18.25
C HIS A 245 -21.14 -10.21 18.39
N PRO A 246 -20.14 -10.54 17.54
CA PRO A 246 -18.81 -9.91 17.62
C PRO A 246 -18.89 -8.40 17.57
N VAL A 247 -18.29 -7.75 18.56
CA VAL A 247 -18.26 -6.29 18.70
C VAL A 247 -16.85 -5.79 19.00
N SER A 248 -16.61 -4.52 18.69
CA SER A 248 -15.39 -3.82 19.08
C SER A 248 -15.36 -3.50 20.59
N PRO A 249 -14.23 -3.05 21.17
CA PRO A 249 -14.17 -2.60 22.56
C PRO A 249 -15.18 -1.52 22.93
N TRP A 250 -15.67 -0.77 21.96
CA TRP A 250 -16.69 0.27 22.14
C TRP A 250 -18.11 -0.21 21.86
N GLY A 251 -18.33 -1.52 21.70
CA GLY A 251 -19.65 -2.11 21.47
C GLY A 251 -20.16 -2.03 20.01
N HIS A 252 -19.39 -1.49 19.09
CA HIS A 252 -19.79 -1.45 17.67
C HIS A 252 -19.73 -2.83 17.04
N LYS A 253 -20.81 -3.26 16.39
CA LYS A 253 -20.88 -4.55 15.69
C LYS A 253 -19.82 -4.65 14.59
N GLU A 254 -19.17 -5.80 14.49
CA GLU A 254 -18.28 -6.11 13.38
C GLU A 254 -19.10 -6.35 12.09
N GLY A 255 -18.47 -6.13 10.94
CA GLY A 255 -19.08 -6.33 9.64
C GLY A 255 -18.97 -5.11 8.74
N ARG A 256 -20.08 -4.70 8.13
CA ARG A 256 -20.10 -3.54 7.23
C ARG A 256 -20.10 -2.24 8.04
N THR A 257 -18.91 -1.66 8.23
CA THR A 257 -18.71 -0.43 9.01
C THR A 257 -18.69 0.85 8.16
N ARG A 258 -18.84 0.74 6.83
CA ARG A 258 -18.87 1.90 5.95
C ARG A 258 -20.12 2.75 6.18
N ASN A 259 -19.93 4.04 6.46
CA ASN A 259 -21.02 4.99 6.62
C ASN A 259 -21.90 5.03 5.35
N PRO A 260 -23.22 4.78 5.45
CA PRO A 260 -24.14 4.80 4.30
C PRO A 260 -24.24 6.18 3.64
N ASN A 261 -24.07 7.27 4.39
CA ASN A 261 -24.18 8.64 3.89
C ASN A 261 -22.87 9.22 3.34
N ARG A 262 -21.85 8.40 3.18
CA ARG A 262 -20.57 8.87 2.64
C ARG A 262 -20.70 9.25 1.17
N TYR A 263 -20.32 10.48 0.79
CA TYR A 263 -20.42 10.98 -0.60
C TYR A 263 -19.81 10.03 -1.65
N SER A 264 -18.73 9.34 -1.28
CA SER A 264 -18.05 8.39 -2.18
C SER A 264 -18.83 7.09 -2.43
N ASN A 265 -20.02 6.90 -1.82
CA ASN A 265 -20.90 5.76 -2.15
C ASN A 265 -21.40 5.83 -3.59
N ASN A 266 -21.63 7.06 -4.10
CA ASN A 266 -22.05 7.28 -5.48
C ASN A 266 -20.97 6.91 -6.51
N MET A 267 -19.71 6.74 -6.07
CA MET A 267 -18.60 6.30 -6.92
C MET A 267 -18.41 4.78 -6.94
N ILE A 268 -19.23 4.03 -6.23
CA ILE A 268 -19.17 2.56 -6.20
C ILE A 268 -20.23 2.01 -7.15
N VAL A 269 -19.78 1.41 -8.26
CA VAL A 269 -20.64 0.75 -9.23
C VAL A 269 -21.05 -0.64 -8.72
N ARG A 270 -20.06 -1.41 -8.25
CA ARG A 270 -20.31 -2.75 -7.69
C ARG A 270 -19.39 -3.00 -6.49
N ARG A 271 -19.97 -3.43 -5.39
CA ARG A 271 -19.19 -3.84 -4.21
C ARG A 271 -18.52 -5.20 -4.47
N ARG A 272 -17.43 -5.48 -3.70
CA ARG A 272 -16.83 -6.82 -3.71
C ARG A 272 -17.87 -7.88 -3.38
N ARG A 273 -17.80 -9.04 -4.02
CA ARG A 273 -18.63 -10.19 -3.63
C ARG A 273 -18.19 -10.65 -2.23
N PRO A 274 -19.14 -10.89 -1.30
CA PRO A 274 -18.78 -11.54 -0.05
C PRO A 274 -18.22 -12.93 -0.36
N ASN A 275 -17.20 -13.38 0.38
CA ASN A 275 -16.76 -14.76 0.27
C ASN A 275 -17.95 -15.66 0.58
N LYS A 276 -18.26 -16.63 -0.29
CA LYS A 276 -19.18 -17.69 0.07
C LYS A 276 -18.65 -18.32 1.35
N LYS A 277 -19.47 -18.38 2.41
CA LYS A 277 -19.16 -19.20 3.58
C LYS A 277 -18.93 -20.62 3.04
N ARG A 278 -17.72 -21.13 3.24
CA ARG A 278 -17.43 -22.56 3.06
C ARG A 278 -18.09 -23.34 4.17
#